data_a59673f2aac4de706d34200c19263945
#
_entry.id   a59673f2aac4de706d34200c19263945
#
_cell.length_a   1.000
_cell.length_b   1.000
_cell.length_c   1.000
_cell.angle_alpha   90.00
_cell.angle_beta   90.00
_cell.angle_gamma   90.00
#
_symmetry.space_group_name_H-M   'P 1'
#
loop_
_entity.id
_entity.type
_entity.pdbx_description
1 polymer ?
#
loop_
_entity_poly.entity_id
_entity_poly.type
_entity_poly.pdbx_seq_one_letter_code
_entity_poly.pdbx_strand_id
1 'polypeptide(L)'
;MNLSEYKEDLEKRESGSPCYIGDGCFYVRRVGTSKYFKEIEDLKKTIYGFVSKIDNNELFAHWLAEYGVTGWDGVFNEDESELNYSKISARKIFLNPAYHLGLNAILINHGSDYANYLFDEVSEDIEAAKKS
;
A
#
# COMPACT_ATOMS: atom_id res chain seq x y z
N MET A 1 27.39 10.57 -7.79
CA MET A 1 26.00 10.12 -7.64
C MET A 1 25.30 10.14 -9.00
N ASN A 2 24.63 9.08 -9.35
CA ASN A 2 23.84 9.02 -10.58
C ASN A 2 22.36 9.24 -10.23
N LEU A 3 21.76 10.30 -10.76
CA LEU A 3 20.38 10.66 -10.48
C LEU A 3 19.37 9.58 -10.90
N SER A 4 19.68 8.78 -11.90
CA SER A 4 18.79 7.71 -12.36
C SER A 4 18.52 6.65 -11.27
N GLU A 5 19.44 6.46 -10.33
CA GLU A 5 19.31 5.51 -9.22
C GLU A 5 18.28 5.96 -8.18
N TYR A 6 17.88 7.23 -8.23
CA TYR A 6 16.94 7.83 -7.28
C TYR A 6 15.62 8.26 -7.94
N LYS A 7 15.49 7.97 -9.24
CA LYS A 7 14.31 8.36 -10.01
C LYS A 7 13.22 7.31 -9.87
N GLU A 8 12.08 7.71 -9.32
CA GLU A 8 10.94 6.83 -9.20
C GLU A 8 10.25 6.58 -10.54
N ASP A 9 9.74 5.37 -10.72
CA ASP A 9 8.88 5.00 -11.83
C ASP A 9 7.46 5.52 -11.53
N LEU A 10 7.03 6.55 -12.24
CA LEU A 10 5.73 7.19 -11.99
C LEU A 10 4.56 6.27 -12.29
N GLU A 11 4.73 5.34 -13.23
CA GLU A 11 3.70 4.33 -13.54
C GLU A 11 3.56 3.34 -12.37
N LYS A 12 4.66 2.90 -11.78
CA LYS A 12 4.67 2.01 -10.61
C LYS A 12 4.01 2.66 -9.39
N ARG A 13 4.13 3.98 -9.22
CA ARG A 13 3.43 4.72 -8.15
C ARG A 13 1.92 4.50 -8.20
N GLU A 14 1.35 4.42 -9.39
CA GLU A 14 -0.09 4.34 -9.62
C GLU A 14 -0.59 2.89 -9.73
N SER A 15 0.16 2.03 -10.38
CA SER A 15 -0.22 0.62 -10.54
C SER A 15 0.01 -0.22 -9.29
N GLY A 16 0.90 0.21 -8.42
CA GLY A 16 1.25 -0.48 -7.20
C GLY A 16 2.58 -1.21 -7.28
N SER A 17 3.34 -1.12 -6.19
CA SER A 17 4.60 -1.85 -6.01
C SER A 17 4.33 -3.14 -5.22
N PRO A 18 4.91 -4.28 -5.60
CA PRO A 18 4.67 -5.52 -4.88
C PRO A 18 5.31 -5.49 -3.49
N CYS A 19 4.49 -5.73 -2.48
CA CYS A 19 4.90 -5.89 -1.10
C CYS A 19 4.73 -7.35 -0.71
N TYR A 20 5.85 -8.06 -0.54
CA TYR A 20 5.84 -9.48 -0.23
C TYR A 20 5.75 -9.68 1.28
N ILE A 21 4.75 -10.44 1.72
CA ILE A 21 4.53 -10.81 3.12
C ILE A 21 4.32 -12.33 3.17
N GLY A 22 5.32 -13.07 3.67
CA GLY A 22 5.31 -14.51 3.58
C GLY A 22 5.24 -14.97 2.12
N ASP A 23 4.29 -15.82 1.80
CA ASP A 23 4.05 -16.31 0.44
C ASP A 23 3.08 -15.42 -0.36
N GLY A 24 2.54 -14.39 0.28
CA GLY A 24 1.60 -13.45 -0.33
C GLY A 24 2.27 -12.20 -0.87
N CYS A 25 1.55 -11.50 -1.72
CA CYS A 25 2.01 -10.26 -2.32
C CYS A 25 0.84 -9.28 -2.43
N PHE A 26 1.01 -8.07 -1.92
CA PHE A 26 0.07 -6.97 -2.06
C PHE A 26 0.68 -5.90 -2.97
N TYR A 27 -0.09 -5.39 -3.91
CA TYR A 27 0.34 -4.30 -4.79
C TYR A 27 -0.12 -2.98 -4.19
N VAL A 28 0.84 -2.17 -3.73
CA VAL A 28 0.59 -0.96 -2.95
C VAL A 28 0.98 0.28 -3.73
N ARG A 29 0.06 1.24 -3.85
CA ARG A 29 0.33 2.54 -4.49
C ARG A 29 1.16 3.44 -3.59
N ARG A 30 1.88 4.36 -4.22
CA ARG A 30 2.80 5.28 -3.53
C ARG A 30 2.05 6.21 -2.58
N VAL A 31 2.48 6.25 -1.31
CA VAL A 31 1.99 7.17 -0.28
C VAL A 31 2.74 8.50 -0.40
N GLY A 32 2.04 9.61 -0.19
CA GLY A 32 2.65 10.93 -0.13
C GLY A 32 2.68 11.70 -1.44
N THR A 33 2.12 11.15 -2.52
CA THR A 33 1.97 11.87 -3.80
C THR A 33 0.83 12.89 -3.71
N SER A 34 0.76 13.81 -4.67
CA SER A 34 -0.36 14.76 -4.77
C SER A 34 -1.70 14.04 -4.88
N LYS A 35 -1.73 12.94 -5.64
CA LYS A 35 -2.93 12.10 -5.79
C LYS A 35 -3.33 11.44 -4.47
N TYR A 36 -2.37 10.93 -3.73
CA TYR A 36 -2.60 10.38 -2.39
C TYR A 36 -3.27 11.42 -1.46
N PHE A 37 -2.74 12.65 -1.41
CA PHE A 37 -3.31 13.69 -0.55
C PHE A 37 -4.73 14.08 -0.97
N LYS A 38 -5.03 14.09 -2.26
CA LYS A 38 -6.40 14.31 -2.76
C LYS A 38 -7.34 13.20 -2.30
N GLU A 39 -6.91 11.97 -2.39
CA GLU A 39 -7.68 10.80 -1.95
C GLU A 39 -7.95 10.83 -0.45
N ILE A 40 -6.93 11.20 0.34
CA ILE A 40 -7.07 11.37 1.79
C ILE A 40 -8.09 12.47 2.12
N GLU A 41 -8.04 13.61 1.43
CA GLU A 41 -9.03 14.69 1.65
C GLU A 41 -10.46 14.25 1.31
N ASP A 42 -10.63 13.51 0.23
CA ASP A 42 -11.94 12.97 -0.16
C ASP A 42 -12.47 11.98 0.90
N LEU A 43 -11.60 11.12 1.43
CA LEU A 43 -11.98 10.18 2.49
C LEU A 43 -12.37 10.91 3.77
N LYS A 44 -11.63 11.94 4.16
CA LYS A 44 -11.97 12.76 5.32
C LYS A 44 -13.38 13.35 5.20
N LYS A 45 -13.72 13.89 4.05
CA LYS A 45 -15.05 14.46 3.79
C LYS A 45 -16.12 13.40 3.77
N THR A 46 -15.89 12.27 3.12
CA THR A 46 -16.89 11.21 2.92
C THR A 46 -17.19 10.45 4.22
N ILE A 47 -16.17 10.15 5.00
CA ILE A 47 -16.28 9.27 6.17
C ILE A 47 -16.51 10.06 7.45
N TYR A 48 -15.75 11.14 7.64
CA TYR A 48 -15.75 11.88 8.92
C TYR A 48 -16.59 13.16 8.88
N GLY A 49 -16.87 13.69 7.68
CA GLY A 49 -17.65 14.92 7.54
C GLY A 49 -17.01 16.07 8.32
N PHE A 50 -17.72 16.59 9.33
CA PHE A 50 -17.27 17.71 10.17
C PHE A 50 -16.65 17.29 11.50
N VAL A 51 -16.34 16.00 11.68
CA VAL A 51 -15.73 15.50 12.91
C VAL A 51 -14.29 16.02 13.03
N SER A 52 -13.96 16.61 14.18
CA SER A 52 -12.66 17.24 14.44
C SER A 52 -11.54 16.24 14.77
N LYS A 53 -11.89 15.05 15.23
CA LYS A 53 -10.92 14.00 15.60
C LYS A 53 -11.01 12.84 14.61
N ILE A 54 -9.89 12.58 13.91
CA ILE A 54 -9.78 11.48 12.96
C ILE A 54 -8.71 10.53 13.47
N ASP A 55 -9.04 9.25 13.58
CA ASP A 55 -8.08 8.20 13.86
C ASP A 55 -7.27 7.93 12.58
N ASN A 56 -5.95 8.19 12.63
CA ASN A 56 -5.08 8.01 11.47
C ASN A 56 -4.99 6.54 11.02
N ASN A 57 -5.04 5.59 11.94
CA ASN A 57 -5.02 4.17 11.59
C ASN A 57 -6.28 3.78 10.81
N GLU A 58 -7.43 4.31 11.21
CA GLU A 58 -8.68 4.09 10.50
C GLU A 58 -8.67 4.77 9.12
N LEU A 59 -8.14 5.99 9.03
CA LEU A 59 -8.00 6.70 7.76
C LEU A 59 -7.09 5.96 6.78
N PHE A 60 -5.96 5.44 7.25
CA PHE A 60 -5.07 4.61 6.44
C PHE A 60 -5.75 3.32 5.98
N ALA A 61 -6.55 2.71 6.85
CA ALA A 61 -7.34 1.53 6.52
C ALA A 61 -8.29 1.81 5.36
N HIS A 62 -9.01 2.90 5.42
CA HIS A 62 -9.92 3.32 4.35
C HIS A 62 -9.16 3.62 3.05
N TRP A 63 -8.00 4.29 3.15
CA TRP A 63 -7.18 4.55 1.96
C TRP A 63 -6.69 3.26 1.31
N LEU A 64 -6.17 2.32 2.09
CA LEU A 64 -5.74 1.02 1.57
C LEU A 64 -6.88 0.28 0.86
N ALA A 65 -8.06 0.26 1.48
CA ALA A 65 -9.22 -0.43 0.93
C ALA A 65 -9.74 0.19 -0.37
N GLU A 66 -9.83 1.53 -0.41
CA GLU A 66 -10.46 2.22 -1.55
C GLU A 66 -9.49 2.57 -2.67
N TYR A 67 -8.22 2.88 -2.36
CA TYR A 67 -7.26 3.40 -3.32
C TYR A 67 -5.90 2.70 -3.30
N GLY A 68 -5.36 2.42 -2.13
CA GLY A 68 -3.94 2.11 -1.95
C GLY A 68 -3.52 0.73 -2.41
N VAL A 69 -4.35 -0.27 -2.21
CA VAL A 69 -4.06 -1.64 -2.65
C VAL A 69 -4.84 -1.93 -3.92
N THR A 70 -4.12 -2.21 -5.01
CA THR A 70 -4.71 -2.42 -6.33
C THR A 70 -4.96 -3.89 -6.64
N GLY A 71 -4.39 -4.78 -5.85
CA GLY A 71 -4.56 -6.21 -6.02
C GLY A 71 -3.69 -6.99 -5.04
N TRP A 72 -3.85 -8.29 -5.02
CA TRP A 72 -2.98 -9.20 -4.28
C TRP A 72 -3.00 -10.60 -4.87
N ASP A 73 -1.96 -11.38 -4.52
CA ASP A 73 -1.81 -12.79 -4.87
C ASP A 73 -1.40 -13.57 -3.62
N GLY A 74 -1.80 -14.82 -3.53
CA GLY A 74 -1.37 -15.71 -2.45
C GLY A 74 -1.88 -15.32 -1.07
N VAL A 75 -3.08 -14.77 -0.98
CA VAL A 75 -3.74 -14.41 0.29
C VAL A 75 -4.85 -15.42 0.56
N PHE A 76 -4.88 -15.94 1.79
CA PHE A 76 -5.81 -16.97 2.20
C PHE A 76 -6.60 -16.55 3.43
N ASN A 77 -7.84 -17.02 3.52
CA ASN A 77 -8.66 -16.90 4.72
C ASN A 77 -8.11 -17.80 5.83
N GLU A 78 -8.59 -17.63 7.06
CA GLU A 78 -8.21 -18.48 8.20
C GLU A 78 -8.52 -19.95 7.99
N ASP A 79 -9.54 -20.27 7.18
CA ASP A 79 -9.92 -21.63 6.81
C ASP A 79 -9.09 -22.22 5.66
N GLU A 80 -8.01 -21.52 5.26
CA GLU A 80 -7.09 -21.89 4.17
C GLU A 80 -7.68 -21.78 2.76
N SER A 81 -8.92 -21.29 2.61
CA SER A 81 -9.47 -20.99 1.29
C SER A 81 -8.83 -19.72 0.71
N GLU A 82 -8.59 -19.71 -0.60
CA GLU A 82 -8.02 -18.55 -1.27
C GLU A 82 -8.97 -17.36 -1.20
N LEU A 83 -8.43 -16.20 -0.84
CA LEU A 83 -9.16 -14.93 -0.82
C LEU A 83 -8.76 -14.11 -2.04
N ASN A 84 -9.65 -14.08 -3.04
CA ASN A 84 -9.43 -13.31 -4.25
C ASN A 84 -9.62 -11.81 -4.00
N TYR A 85 -8.78 -11.00 -4.64
CA TYR A 85 -8.91 -9.55 -4.55
C TYR A 85 -10.23 -9.05 -5.12
N SER A 86 -10.89 -8.21 -4.35
CA SER A 86 -12.02 -7.38 -4.76
C SER A 86 -12.11 -6.19 -3.81
N LYS A 87 -12.88 -5.17 -4.17
CA LYS A 87 -13.14 -4.05 -3.24
C LYS A 87 -13.82 -4.52 -1.95
N ILE A 88 -14.72 -5.47 -2.04
CA ILE A 88 -15.42 -6.05 -0.88
C ILE A 88 -14.42 -6.76 0.01
N SER A 89 -13.56 -7.61 -0.55
CA SER A 89 -12.52 -8.32 0.20
C SER A 89 -11.50 -7.36 0.82
N ALA A 90 -11.10 -6.32 0.09
CA ALA A 90 -10.19 -5.30 0.59
C ALA A 90 -10.76 -4.57 1.81
N ARG A 91 -12.02 -4.16 1.76
CA ARG A 91 -12.70 -3.53 2.90
C ARG A 91 -12.78 -4.48 4.09
N LYS A 92 -13.11 -5.74 3.85
CA LYS A 92 -13.21 -6.76 4.90
C LYS A 92 -11.88 -6.93 5.66
N ILE A 93 -10.74 -6.91 4.95
CA ILE A 93 -9.43 -7.03 5.58
C ILE A 93 -9.02 -5.71 6.22
N PHE A 94 -8.88 -4.66 5.41
CA PHE A 94 -8.19 -3.45 5.87
C PHE A 94 -8.99 -2.63 6.89
N LEU A 95 -10.31 -2.70 6.86
CA LEU A 95 -11.15 -2.01 7.85
C LEU A 95 -11.27 -2.76 9.18
N ASN A 96 -10.80 -4.00 9.24
CA ASN A 96 -10.78 -4.76 10.49
C ASN A 96 -9.67 -4.19 11.42
N PRO A 97 -10.03 -3.66 12.62
CA PRO A 97 -9.04 -3.09 13.53
C PRO A 97 -7.92 -4.05 13.93
N ALA A 98 -8.15 -5.36 13.85
CA ALA A 98 -7.14 -6.37 14.16
C ALA A 98 -5.91 -6.30 13.24
N TYR A 99 -6.06 -5.71 12.04
CA TYR A 99 -4.97 -5.58 11.07
C TYR A 99 -4.31 -4.20 11.06
N HIS A 100 -4.86 -3.20 11.78
CA HIS A 100 -4.41 -1.80 11.68
C HIS A 100 -2.95 -1.60 12.05
N LEU A 101 -2.49 -2.21 13.14
CA LEU A 101 -1.12 -2.01 13.66
C LEU A 101 -0.11 -3.03 13.12
N GLY A 102 -0.58 -4.05 12.39
CA GLY A 102 0.26 -5.06 11.77
C GLY A 102 0.30 -4.93 10.25
N LEU A 103 -0.58 -5.67 9.58
CA LEU A 103 -0.64 -5.72 8.11
C LEU A 103 -0.73 -4.32 7.49
N ASN A 104 -1.68 -3.50 7.94
CA ASN A 104 -1.89 -2.17 7.37
C ASN A 104 -0.66 -1.28 7.53
N ALA A 105 -0.01 -1.31 8.70
CA ALA A 105 1.21 -0.54 8.95
C ALA A 105 2.36 -0.97 8.03
N ILE A 106 2.51 -2.27 7.78
CA ILE A 106 3.52 -2.78 6.85
C ILE A 106 3.27 -2.24 5.44
N LEU A 107 2.02 -2.25 4.98
CA LEU A 107 1.66 -1.78 3.64
C LEU A 107 1.86 -0.26 3.48
N ILE A 108 1.47 0.53 4.48
CA ILE A 108 1.68 1.98 4.47
C ILE A 108 3.18 2.31 4.47
N ASN A 109 3.98 1.63 5.28
CA ASN A 109 5.43 1.80 5.30
C ASN A 109 6.06 1.45 3.96
N HIS A 110 5.60 0.38 3.31
CA HIS A 110 6.04 0.00 1.97
C HIS A 110 5.74 1.12 0.96
N GLY A 111 4.53 1.65 0.97
CA GLY A 111 4.10 2.73 0.09
C GLY A 111 4.82 4.04 0.33
N SER A 112 5.38 4.24 1.53
CA SER A 112 6.10 5.46 1.93
C SER A 112 7.57 5.43 1.55
N ASP A 113 8.11 4.28 1.17
CA ASP A 113 9.54 4.12 0.83
C ASP A 113 9.76 4.26 -0.69
N TYR A 114 10.49 5.30 -1.09
CA TYR A 114 10.78 5.56 -2.50
C TYR A 114 11.51 4.39 -3.19
N ALA A 115 12.32 3.64 -2.44
CA ALA A 115 13.10 2.53 -2.99
C ALA A 115 12.21 1.43 -3.59
N ASN A 116 10.97 1.31 -3.13
CA ASN A 116 9.99 0.35 -3.65
C ASN A 116 9.34 0.79 -4.97
N TYR A 117 9.63 2.01 -5.43
CA TYR A 117 9.04 2.61 -6.63
C TYR A 117 10.05 3.00 -7.69
N LEU A 118 11.27 2.52 -7.55
CA LEU A 118 12.31 2.67 -8.57
C LEU A 118 12.00 1.76 -9.77
N PHE A 119 12.63 2.04 -10.91
CA PHE A 119 12.55 1.14 -12.05
C PHE A 119 13.12 -0.23 -11.66
N ASP A 120 12.55 -1.31 -12.17
CA ASP A 120 12.89 -2.67 -11.76
C ASP A 120 14.37 -2.99 -11.83
N GLU A 121 15.06 -2.52 -12.87
CA GLU A 121 16.50 -2.66 -13.04
C GLU A 121 17.29 -2.06 -11.87
N VAL A 122 16.91 -0.84 -11.43
CA VAL A 122 17.56 -0.16 -10.30
C VAL A 122 17.24 -0.88 -8.99
N SER A 123 16.01 -1.34 -8.82
CA SER A 123 15.58 -2.08 -7.61
C SER A 123 16.35 -3.39 -7.47
N GLU A 124 16.57 -4.13 -8.55
CA GLU A 124 17.35 -5.37 -8.58
C GLU A 124 18.80 -5.12 -8.17
N ASP A 125 19.42 -4.06 -8.68
CA ASP A 125 20.80 -3.67 -8.34
C ASP A 125 20.93 -3.32 -6.85
N ILE A 126 19.96 -2.62 -6.28
CA ILE A 126 19.93 -2.28 -4.86
C ILE A 126 19.79 -3.53 -4.01
N GLU A 127 18.90 -4.44 -4.36
CA GLU A 127 18.73 -5.71 -3.65
C GLU A 127 19.99 -6.58 -3.70
N ALA A 128 20.63 -6.67 -4.86
CA ALA A 128 21.88 -7.39 -5.03
C ALA A 128 22.98 -6.79 -4.13
N ALA A 129 23.08 -5.47 -4.05
CA ALA A 129 24.03 -4.77 -3.18
C ALA A 129 23.75 -5.06 -1.69
N LYS A 130 22.49 -5.14 -1.28
CA LYS A 130 22.11 -5.45 0.10
C LYS A 130 22.43 -6.89 0.50
N LYS A 131 22.47 -7.82 -0.45
CA LYS A 131 22.76 -9.24 -0.21
C LYS A 131 24.26 -9.56 -0.18
N SER A 132 25.08 -8.66 -0.68
CA SER A 132 26.54 -8.78 -0.67
C SER A 132 27.13 -8.07 0.55
#